data_57b9486371348d7f4303905746ca4a53
#
_entry.id   57b9486371348d7f4303905746ca4a53
#
_cell.length_a   1.000
_cell.length_b   1.000
_cell.length_c   1.000
_cell.angle_alpha   90.00
_cell.angle_beta   90.00
_cell.angle_gamma   90.00
#
_symmetry.space_group_name_H-M   'P 1'
#
loop_
_entity.id
_entity.type
_entity.pdbx_description
1 polymer ?
#
loop_
_entity_poly.entity_id
_entity_poly.type
_entity_poly.pdbx_seq_one_letter_code
_entity_poly.pdbx_strand_id
1 'polypeptide(L)'
;LSLSSAIMTEFVARNLKNFFDDSIFIYKVLRNGTEFAFSNRVVSPKIKNDAVKNLNETLDKALEEIKEIEKNTYEFLRARKVKPQSLDDSQKYIVTLEYDNLADRKLLVAIQKADSLLFQQDSLYRNGGFGFDLIKAEDELAAQRKRIVSILLGSCVQCRKGRRSIRQAQKDFFDEQEKKKAEKKQKEKELEERKQAEKEARENRMKEAKALEAAKAEETTKVQEAEKTAHQEEVIAPEKETGEPAEVSKETPQVPEEAVTEK
;
A
#
# COMPACT_ATOMS: atom_id res chain seq x y z
N LEU A 1 -20.55 -16.77 14.07
CA LEU A 1 -21.65 -16.85 13.12
C LEU A 1 -21.70 -18.21 12.47
N SER A 2 -22.85 -18.89 12.53
CA SER A 2 -23.06 -20.18 11.87
C SER A 2 -23.77 -19.97 10.53
N LEU A 3 -23.31 -20.67 9.52
CA LEU A 3 -23.98 -20.79 8.22
C LEU A 3 -24.75 -22.09 8.20
N SER A 4 -26.03 -22.06 7.85
CA SER A 4 -26.87 -23.25 7.72
C SER A 4 -27.47 -23.33 6.33
N SER A 5 -27.43 -24.52 5.74
CA SER A 5 -28.06 -24.81 4.46
C SER A 5 -28.96 -26.03 4.58
N ALA A 6 -30.09 -26.02 3.88
CA ALA A 6 -31.11 -27.04 4.02
C ALA A 6 -30.90 -28.21 3.04
N ILE A 7 -31.01 -29.44 3.52
CA ILE A 7 -31.00 -30.66 2.69
C ILE A 7 -32.36 -31.31 2.77
N MET A 8 -33.26 -31.03 1.81
CA MET A 8 -34.63 -31.56 1.83
C MET A 8 -34.91 -32.66 0.80
N THR A 9 -34.34 -32.56 -0.39
CA THR A 9 -34.46 -33.56 -1.43
C THR A 9 -33.10 -33.65 -2.17
N GLU A 10 -32.92 -34.73 -2.92
CA GLU A 10 -31.68 -34.87 -3.70
C GLU A 10 -31.43 -33.69 -4.68
N PHE A 11 -32.51 -33.17 -5.29
CA PHE A 11 -32.44 -31.99 -6.15
C PHE A 11 -32.10 -30.71 -5.38
N VAL A 12 -32.80 -30.49 -4.27
CA VAL A 12 -32.56 -29.35 -3.38
C VAL A 12 -31.19 -29.45 -2.73
N ALA A 13 -30.82 -30.64 -2.24
CA ALA A 13 -29.50 -30.89 -1.67
C ALA A 13 -28.38 -30.56 -2.67
N ARG A 14 -28.54 -30.94 -3.94
CA ARG A 14 -27.54 -30.67 -4.98
C ARG A 14 -27.40 -29.16 -5.23
N ASN A 15 -28.50 -28.44 -5.36
CA ASN A 15 -28.50 -27.01 -5.61
C ASN A 15 -28.04 -26.18 -4.38
N LEU A 16 -28.45 -26.58 -3.19
CA LEU A 16 -28.01 -25.95 -1.96
C LEU A 16 -26.54 -26.26 -1.62
N LYS A 17 -26.07 -27.45 -1.96
CA LYS A 17 -24.66 -27.80 -1.83
C LYS A 17 -23.79 -26.90 -2.68
N ASN A 18 -24.17 -26.64 -3.94
CA ASN A 18 -23.45 -25.73 -4.82
C ASN A 18 -23.42 -24.31 -4.22
N PHE A 19 -24.55 -23.83 -3.70
CA PHE A 19 -24.59 -22.53 -3.02
C PHE A 19 -23.69 -22.50 -1.77
N PHE A 20 -23.68 -23.57 -1.01
CA PHE A 20 -22.81 -23.70 0.15
C PHE A 20 -21.33 -23.63 -0.25
N ASP A 21 -20.92 -24.39 -1.25
CA ASP A 21 -19.53 -24.40 -1.77
C ASP A 21 -19.14 -23.01 -2.29
N ASP A 22 -20.03 -22.35 -3.06
CA ASP A 22 -19.86 -20.98 -3.52
C ASP A 22 -19.72 -20.00 -2.35
N SER A 23 -20.54 -20.14 -1.32
CA SER A 23 -20.50 -19.28 -0.12
C SER A 23 -19.19 -19.41 0.64
N ILE A 24 -18.70 -20.64 0.81
CA ILE A 24 -17.39 -20.89 1.44
C ILE A 24 -16.25 -20.29 0.58
N PHE A 25 -16.34 -20.44 -0.74
CA PHE A 25 -15.38 -19.80 -1.64
C PHE A 25 -15.39 -18.28 -1.51
N ILE A 26 -16.57 -17.66 -1.55
CA ILE A 26 -16.75 -16.21 -1.40
C ILE A 26 -16.17 -15.74 -0.06
N TYR A 27 -16.48 -16.43 1.03
CA TYR A 27 -15.95 -16.14 2.35
C TYR A 27 -14.42 -16.18 2.37
N LYS A 28 -13.80 -17.25 1.86
CA LYS A 28 -12.34 -17.37 1.79
C LYS A 28 -11.69 -16.25 0.98
N VAL A 29 -12.29 -15.88 -0.15
CA VAL A 29 -11.78 -14.78 -0.99
C VAL A 29 -11.81 -13.45 -0.24
N LEU A 30 -12.90 -13.14 0.45
CA LEU A 30 -13.02 -11.88 1.19
C LEU A 30 -12.09 -11.87 2.41
N ARG A 31 -12.09 -12.91 3.23
CA ARG A 31 -11.23 -13.02 4.40
C ARG A 31 -9.76 -12.85 4.03
N ASN A 32 -9.28 -13.58 3.03
CA ASN A 32 -7.91 -13.42 2.54
C ASN A 32 -7.62 -12.02 1.99
N GLY A 33 -8.62 -11.35 1.44
CA GLY A 33 -8.49 -9.99 0.92
C GLY A 33 -8.42 -8.93 2.01
N THR A 34 -9.27 -9.03 3.02
CA THR A 34 -9.29 -8.13 4.18
C THR A 34 -8.05 -8.33 5.04
N GLU A 35 -7.67 -9.57 5.31
CA GLU A 35 -6.44 -9.91 6.02
C GLU A 35 -5.20 -9.36 5.31
N PHE A 36 -5.11 -9.53 3.99
CA PHE A 36 -4.04 -8.93 3.19
C PHE A 36 -4.00 -7.39 3.29
N ALA A 37 -5.17 -6.74 3.31
CA ALA A 37 -5.25 -5.29 3.47
C ALA A 37 -4.75 -4.83 4.85
N PHE A 38 -5.16 -5.52 5.91
CA PHE A 38 -4.80 -5.15 7.28
C PHE A 38 -3.36 -5.51 7.64
N SER A 39 -2.84 -6.64 7.17
CA SER A 39 -1.46 -7.09 7.43
C SER A 39 -0.40 -6.28 6.66
N ASN A 40 -0.77 -5.59 5.59
CA ASN A 40 0.17 -4.82 4.79
C ASN A 40 0.63 -3.55 5.53
N ARG A 41 1.90 -3.51 5.96
CA ARG A 41 2.50 -2.39 6.72
C ARG A 41 3.10 -1.30 5.83
N VAL A 42 3.32 -1.58 4.56
CA VAL A 42 4.04 -0.71 3.62
C VAL A 42 3.11 0.33 3.00
N VAL A 43 1.87 -0.08 2.70
CA VAL A 43 0.88 0.76 2.03
C VAL A 43 0.23 1.72 3.01
N SER A 44 -0.02 2.94 2.56
CA SER A 44 -0.63 3.99 3.38
C SER A 44 -2.00 3.55 3.95
N PRO A 45 -2.35 3.95 5.17
CA PRO A 45 -3.64 3.64 5.78
C PRO A 45 -4.83 4.08 4.92
N LYS A 46 -4.69 5.21 4.20
CA LYS A 46 -5.74 5.74 3.32
C LYS A 46 -6.15 4.72 2.26
N ILE A 47 -5.20 4.18 1.48
CA ILE A 47 -5.49 3.22 0.41
C ILE A 47 -6.14 1.95 0.97
N LYS A 48 -5.68 1.47 2.13
CA LYS A 48 -6.26 0.30 2.80
C LYS A 48 -7.70 0.57 3.25
N ASN A 49 -7.92 1.72 3.89
CA ASN A 49 -9.24 2.11 4.37
C ASN A 49 -10.22 2.32 3.21
N ASP A 50 -9.79 2.91 2.10
CA ASP A 50 -10.61 3.08 0.90
C ASP A 50 -11.00 1.72 0.30
N ALA A 51 -10.07 0.76 0.22
CA ALA A 51 -10.36 -0.59 -0.27
C ALA A 51 -11.38 -1.31 0.62
N VAL A 52 -11.24 -1.23 1.94
CA VAL A 52 -12.16 -1.84 2.92
C VAL A 52 -13.50 -1.11 2.94
N LYS A 53 -13.52 0.22 2.83
CA LYS A 53 -14.74 1.03 2.75
C LYS A 53 -15.57 0.64 1.52
N ASN A 54 -14.95 0.59 0.33
CA ASN A 54 -15.62 0.21 -0.91
C ASN A 54 -16.17 -1.22 -0.85
N LEU A 55 -15.47 -2.14 -0.16
CA LEU A 55 -15.97 -3.49 0.07
C LEU A 55 -17.19 -3.48 0.98
N ASN A 56 -17.17 -2.72 2.08
CA ASN A 56 -18.28 -2.59 3.01
C ASN A 56 -19.53 -1.99 2.32
N GLU A 57 -19.36 -0.96 1.49
CA GLU A 57 -20.44 -0.35 0.71
C GLU A 57 -21.04 -1.36 -0.29
N THR A 58 -20.21 -2.19 -0.91
CA THR A 58 -20.67 -3.25 -1.81
C THR A 58 -21.48 -4.32 -1.05
N LEU A 59 -21.05 -4.68 0.15
CA LEU A 59 -21.77 -5.62 1.00
C LEU A 59 -23.09 -5.04 1.53
N ASP A 60 -23.14 -3.75 1.84
CA ASP A 60 -24.38 -3.07 2.23
C ASP A 60 -25.41 -3.10 1.08
N LYS A 61 -24.97 -2.79 -0.16
CA LYS A 61 -25.82 -2.91 -1.34
C LYS A 61 -26.30 -4.35 -1.57
N ALA A 62 -25.40 -5.32 -1.43
CA ALA A 62 -25.76 -6.73 -1.55
C ALA A 62 -26.84 -7.13 -0.52
N LEU A 63 -26.71 -6.66 0.72
CA LEU A 63 -27.70 -6.90 1.78
C LEU A 63 -29.05 -6.25 1.47
N GLU A 64 -29.05 -5.05 0.91
CA GLU A 64 -30.27 -4.35 0.48
C GLU A 64 -30.98 -5.08 -0.66
N GLU A 65 -30.23 -5.49 -1.69
CA GLU A 65 -30.77 -6.26 -2.82
C GLU A 65 -31.34 -7.61 -2.36
N ILE A 66 -30.66 -8.32 -1.47
CA ILE A 66 -31.15 -9.58 -0.90
C ILE A 66 -32.43 -9.34 -0.10
N LYS A 67 -32.53 -8.27 0.70
CA LYS A 67 -33.74 -7.91 1.43
C LYS A 67 -34.93 -7.60 0.52
N GLU A 68 -34.67 -6.94 -0.60
CA GLU A 68 -35.70 -6.66 -1.59
C GLU A 68 -36.24 -7.95 -2.23
N ILE A 69 -35.34 -8.85 -2.63
CA ILE A 69 -35.74 -10.17 -3.16
C ILE A 69 -36.49 -10.97 -2.09
N GLU A 70 -36.03 -10.93 -0.84
CA GLU A 70 -36.69 -11.57 0.30
C GLU A 70 -38.14 -11.06 0.48
N LYS A 71 -38.32 -9.73 0.47
CA LYS A 71 -39.63 -9.11 0.55
C LYS A 71 -40.56 -9.60 -0.55
N ASN A 72 -40.09 -9.57 -1.79
CA ASN A 72 -40.87 -10.03 -2.95
C ASN A 72 -41.22 -11.52 -2.82
N THR A 73 -40.28 -12.36 -2.38
CA THR A 73 -40.54 -13.81 -2.14
C THR A 73 -41.58 -14.02 -1.08
N TYR A 74 -41.57 -13.30 0.04
CA TYR A 74 -42.59 -13.39 1.07
C TYR A 74 -43.95 -12.86 0.62
N GLU A 75 -44.01 -11.84 -0.22
CA GLU A 75 -45.26 -11.36 -0.84
C GLU A 75 -45.87 -12.45 -1.73
N PHE A 76 -45.05 -13.13 -2.54
CA PHE A 76 -45.50 -14.27 -3.33
C PHE A 76 -45.98 -15.45 -2.49
N LEU A 77 -45.26 -15.83 -1.44
CA LEU A 77 -45.69 -16.87 -0.53
C LEU A 77 -47.06 -16.54 0.09
N ARG A 78 -47.25 -15.28 0.54
CA ARG A 78 -48.49 -14.79 1.10
C ARG A 78 -49.64 -14.82 0.10
N ALA A 79 -49.40 -14.33 -1.14
CA ALA A 79 -50.41 -14.32 -2.21
C ALA A 79 -50.88 -15.74 -2.56
N ARG A 80 -49.99 -16.72 -2.51
CA ARG A 80 -50.28 -18.14 -2.77
C ARG A 80 -50.70 -18.91 -1.54
N LYS A 81 -50.84 -18.25 -0.38
CA LYS A 81 -51.20 -18.87 0.93
C LYS A 81 -50.22 -19.99 1.34
N VAL A 82 -48.99 -19.94 0.86
CA VAL A 82 -47.91 -20.85 1.24
C VAL A 82 -47.27 -20.34 2.52
N LYS A 83 -47.22 -21.19 3.54
CA LYS A 83 -46.54 -20.82 4.78
C LYS A 83 -45.05 -20.92 4.59
N PRO A 84 -44.28 -19.90 5.06
CA PRO A 84 -42.82 -20.01 5.10
C PRO A 84 -42.42 -21.28 5.87
N GLN A 85 -41.52 -22.06 5.29
CA GLN A 85 -41.06 -23.29 5.93
C GLN A 85 -39.85 -22.97 6.83
N SER A 86 -39.72 -23.70 7.91
CA SER A 86 -38.53 -23.74 8.75
C SER A 86 -37.99 -25.16 8.77
N LEU A 87 -36.70 -25.28 8.90
CA LEU A 87 -36.02 -26.56 9.01
C LEU A 87 -35.62 -26.80 10.45
N ASP A 88 -35.73 -28.05 10.88
CA ASP A 88 -35.11 -28.50 12.12
C ASP A 88 -33.59 -28.52 12.00
N ASP A 89 -32.90 -28.34 13.10
CA ASP A 89 -31.42 -28.28 13.09
C ASP A 89 -30.80 -29.58 12.59
N SER A 90 -31.48 -30.73 12.75
CA SER A 90 -31.08 -32.01 12.19
C SER A 90 -31.06 -32.06 10.65
N GLN A 91 -31.79 -31.15 10.00
CA GLN A 91 -31.92 -31.05 8.55
C GLN A 91 -30.99 -29.96 7.97
N LYS A 92 -30.22 -29.27 8.80
CA LYS A 92 -29.30 -28.21 8.42
C LYS A 92 -27.86 -28.72 8.33
N TYR A 93 -27.17 -28.28 7.31
CA TYR A 93 -25.73 -28.44 7.27
C TYR A 93 -25.11 -27.19 7.90
N ILE A 94 -24.54 -27.35 9.10
CA ILE A 94 -24.03 -26.22 9.89
C ILE A 94 -22.50 -26.15 9.79
N VAL A 95 -21.99 -24.98 9.41
CA VAL A 95 -20.57 -24.66 9.47
C VAL A 95 -20.37 -23.41 10.31
N THR A 96 -19.42 -23.47 11.20
CA THR A 96 -19.00 -22.32 11.99
C THR A 96 -17.88 -21.58 11.28
N LEU A 97 -18.10 -20.30 10.97
CA LEU A 97 -17.11 -19.42 10.36
C LEU A 97 -16.80 -18.29 11.32
N GLU A 98 -15.52 -17.98 11.45
CA GLU A 98 -15.02 -16.88 12.26
C GLU A 98 -15.02 -15.58 11.48
N TYR A 99 -15.15 -14.45 12.17
CA TYR A 99 -15.01 -13.13 11.57
C TYR A 99 -14.17 -12.24 12.47
N ASP A 100 -13.25 -11.49 11.86
CA ASP A 100 -12.32 -10.62 12.57
C ASP A 100 -12.62 -9.14 12.32
N ASN A 101 -13.44 -8.84 11.32
CA ASN A 101 -13.74 -7.48 10.91
C ASN A 101 -15.20 -7.32 10.47
N LEU A 102 -15.60 -6.04 10.28
CA LEU A 102 -16.97 -5.69 9.90
C LEU A 102 -17.37 -6.23 8.52
N ALA A 103 -16.44 -6.28 7.56
CA ALA A 103 -16.73 -6.79 6.21
C ALA A 103 -17.05 -8.29 6.25
N ASP A 104 -16.25 -9.07 6.97
CA ASP A 104 -16.50 -10.51 7.15
C ASP A 104 -17.84 -10.75 7.82
N ARG A 105 -18.17 -9.98 8.86
CA ARG A 105 -19.47 -10.08 9.54
C ARG A 105 -20.63 -9.76 8.59
N LYS A 106 -20.55 -8.69 7.82
CA LYS A 106 -21.58 -8.31 6.83
C LYS A 106 -21.78 -9.41 5.79
N LEU A 107 -20.66 -9.97 5.29
CA LEU A 107 -20.71 -11.07 4.34
C LEU A 107 -21.44 -12.29 4.92
N LEU A 108 -21.10 -12.70 6.15
CA LEU A 108 -21.73 -13.85 6.77
C LEU A 108 -23.23 -13.64 6.96
N VAL A 109 -23.65 -12.43 7.34
CA VAL A 109 -25.08 -12.06 7.41
C VAL A 109 -25.72 -12.12 6.02
N ALA A 110 -25.05 -11.65 4.96
CA ALA A 110 -25.56 -11.70 3.60
C ALA A 110 -25.74 -13.16 3.12
N ILE A 111 -24.77 -14.02 3.40
CA ILE A 111 -24.82 -15.45 3.06
C ILE A 111 -25.95 -16.14 3.81
N GLN A 112 -26.11 -15.90 5.12
CA GLN A 112 -27.21 -16.48 5.89
C GLN A 112 -28.58 -16.07 5.37
N LYS A 113 -28.74 -14.79 5.01
CA LYS A 113 -29.99 -14.30 4.41
C LYS A 113 -30.24 -14.92 3.04
N ALA A 114 -29.21 -15.04 2.22
CA ALA A 114 -29.30 -15.68 0.92
C ALA A 114 -29.66 -17.17 1.03
N ASP A 115 -29.07 -17.90 1.99
CA ASP A 115 -29.37 -19.29 2.27
C ASP A 115 -30.85 -19.48 2.66
N SER A 116 -31.35 -18.67 3.61
CA SER A 116 -32.76 -18.67 4.00
C SER A 116 -33.69 -18.33 2.84
N LEU A 117 -33.32 -17.34 2.03
CA LEU A 117 -34.10 -16.89 0.88
C LEU A 117 -34.18 -17.98 -0.21
N LEU A 118 -33.08 -18.64 -0.55
CA LEU A 118 -33.04 -19.73 -1.49
C LEU A 118 -33.94 -20.89 -1.05
N PHE A 119 -33.98 -21.18 0.25
CA PHE A 119 -34.86 -22.18 0.81
C PHE A 119 -36.33 -21.79 0.66
N GLN A 120 -36.71 -20.53 0.93
CA GLN A 120 -38.08 -20.06 0.72
C GLN A 120 -38.49 -20.07 -0.75
N GLN A 121 -37.60 -19.75 -1.67
CA GLN A 121 -37.84 -19.84 -3.11
C GLN A 121 -38.07 -21.29 -3.57
N ASP A 122 -37.31 -22.24 -3.03
CA ASP A 122 -37.51 -23.65 -3.29
C ASP A 122 -38.87 -24.13 -2.77
N SER A 123 -39.26 -23.66 -1.56
CA SER A 123 -40.59 -23.91 -1.01
C SER A 123 -41.70 -23.33 -1.90
N LEU A 124 -41.51 -22.12 -2.42
CA LEU A 124 -42.45 -21.49 -3.36
C LEU A 124 -42.60 -22.29 -4.63
N TYR A 125 -41.46 -22.76 -5.21
CA TYR A 125 -41.44 -23.60 -6.41
C TYR A 125 -42.27 -24.90 -6.20
N ARG A 126 -42.01 -25.62 -5.10
CA ARG A 126 -42.69 -26.88 -4.78
C ARG A 126 -44.21 -26.73 -4.60
N ASN A 127 -44.64 -25.55 -4.20
CA ASN A 127 -46.07 -25.23 -4.02
C ASN A 127 -46.67 -24.54 -5.27
N GLY A 128 -46.02 -24.64 -6.44
CA GLY A 128 -46.52 -24.11 -7.70
C GLY A 128 -46.51 -22.58 -7.77
N GLY A 129 -45.67 -21.93 -6.95
CA GLY A 129 -45.60 -20.48 -6.85
C GLY A 129 -45.11 -19.78 -8.11
N PHE A 130 -44.33 -20.45 -8.94
CA PHE A 130 -43.88 -19.98 -10.23
C PHE A 130 -44.75 -20.38 -11.44
N GLY A 131 -45.94 -20.97 -11.14
CA GLY A 131 -46.86 -21.42 -12.17
C GLY A 131 -46.89 -22.93 -12.35
N PHE A 132 -47.77 -23.39 -13.25
CA PHE A 132 -47.95 -24.83 -13.52
C PHE A 132 -47.10 -25.41 -14.65
N ASP A 133 -46.44 -24.54 -15.38
CA ASP A 133 -45.46 -24.95 -16.41
C ASP A 133 -44.11 -25.26 -15.71
N LEU A 134 -43.81 -26.52 -15.54
CA LEU A 134 -42.64 -26.98 -14.78
C LEU A 134 -41.33 -26.46 -15.36
N ILE A 135 -41.22 -26.42 -16.70
CA ILE A 135 -39.98 -25.95 -17.35
C ILE A 135 -39.76 -24.46 -17.05
N LYS A 136 -40.78 -23.64 -17.22
CA LYS A 136 -40.70 -22.20 -16.91
C LYS A 136 -40.46 -21.94 -15.42
N ALA A 137 -41.08 -22.73 -14.55
CA ALA A 137 -40.90 -22.64 -13.12
C ALA A 137 -39.47 -23.01 -12.69
N GLU A 138 -38.85 -24.03 -13.31
CA GLU A 138 -37.44 -24.36 -13.08
C GLU A 138 -36.50 -23.27 -13.58
N ASP A 139 -36.73 -22.73 -14.78
CA ASP A 139 -35.94 -21.65 -15.35
C ASP A 139 -36.00 -20.39 -14.45
N GLU A 140 -37.18 -20.02 -13.97
CA GLU A 140 -37.37 -18.89 -13.06
C GLU A 140 -36.64 -19.12 -11.72
N LEU A 141 -36.76 -20.30 -11.13
CA LEU A 141 -36.05 -20.65 -9.91
C LEU A 141 -34.53 -20.60 -10.11
N ALA A 142 -34.04 -21.13 -11.23
CA ALA A 142 -32.61 -21.07 -11.58
C ALA A 142 -32.13 -19.64 -11.79
N ALA A 143 -32.93 -18.79 -12.45
CA ALA A 143 -32.64 -17.38 -12.65
C ALA A 143 -32.54 -16.62 -11.32
N GLN A 144 -33.49 -16.85 -10.39
CA GLN A 144 -33.48 -16.24 -9.06
C GLN A 144 -32.25 -16.67 -8.25
N ARG A 145 -31.90 -17.94 -8.26
CA ARG A 145 -30.69 -18.46 -7.61
C ARG A 145 -29.43 -17.83 -8.19
N LYS A 146 -29.31 -17.80 -9.52
CA LYS A 146 -28.17 -17.16 -10.21
C LYS A 146 -28.05 -15.68 -9.84
N ARG A 147 -29.18 -14.97 -9.73
CA ARG A 147 -29.20 -13.57 -9.31
C ARG A 147 -28.62 -13.39 -7.90
N ILE A 148 -29.06 -14.20 -6.92
CA ILE A 148 -28.59 -14.14 -5.54
C ILE A 148 -27.10 -14.43 -5.45
N VAL A 149 -26.62 -15.46 -6.11
CA VAL A 149 -25.19 -15.79 -6.16
C VAL A 149 -24.38 -14.66 -6.81
N SER A 150 -24.90 -14.07 -7.89
CA SER A 150 -24.26 -12.94 -8.57
C SER A 150 -24.09 -11.71 -7.68
N ILE A 151 -25.08 -11.41 -6.86
CA ILE A 151 -25.03 -10.32 -5.87
C ILE A 151 -23.86 -10.55 -4.90
N LEU A 152 -23.73 -11.75 -4.36
CA LEU A 152 -22.65 -12.11 -3.45
C LEU A 152 -21.27 -12.11 -4.15
N LEU A 153 -21.19 -12.60 -5.39
CA LEU A 153 -19.96 -12.59 -6.18
C LEU A 153 -19.47 -11.18 -6.50
N GLY A 154 -20.36 -10.19 -6.55
CA GLY A 154 -20.01 -8.78 -6.67
C GLY A 154 -19.02 -8.32 -5.60
N SER A 155 -19.17 -8.81 -4.37
CA SER A 155 -18.24 -8.54 -3.27
C SER A 155 -16.85 -9.12 -3.51
N CYS A 156 -16.75 -10.31 -4.13
CA CYS A 156 -15.47 -10.90 -4.53
C CYS A 156 -14.74 -10.05 -5.58
N VAL A 157 -15.49 -9.51 -6.55
CA VAL A 157 -14.92 -8.61 -7.57
C VAL A 157 -14.35 -7.36 -6.91
N GLN A 158 -15.09 -6.76 -5.98
CA GLN A 158 -14.63 -5.58 -5.26
C GLN A 158 -13.43 -5.87 -4.36
N CYS A 159 -13.42 -6.99 -3.67
CA CYS A 159 -12.29 -7.46 -2.88
C CYS A 159 -11.02 -7.63 -3.74
N ARG A 160 -11.16 -8.25 -4.91
CA ARG A 160 -10.03 -8.39 -5.86
C ARG A 160 -9.52 -7.04 -6.40
N LYS A 161 -10.42 -6.07 -6.65
CA LYS A 161 -10.04 -4.70 -7.03
C LYS A 161 -9.23 -4.03 -5.91
N GLY A 162 -9.72 -4.05 -4.68
CA GLY A 162 -9.02 -3.51 -3.53
C GLY A 162 -7.63 -4.13 -3.34
N ARG A 163 -7.54 -5.46 -3.46
CA ARG A 163 -6.27 -6.20 -3.38
C ARG A 163 -5.28 -5.80 -4.48
N ARG A 164 -5.76 -5.56 -5.71
CA ARG A 164 -4.91 -5.06 -6.81
C ARG A 164 -4.39 -3.66 -6.53
N SER A 165 -5.25 -2.77 -6.05
CA SER A 165 -4.87 -1.40 -5.67
C SER A 165 -3.79 -1.39 -4.58
N ILE A 166 -3.94 -2.22 -3.55
CA ILE A 166 -2.95 -2.37 -2.48
C ILE A 166 -1.62 -2.90 -3.01
N ARG A 167 -1.64 -3.92 -3.88
CA ARG A 167 -0.42 -4.46 -4.51
C ARG A 167 0.29 -3.44 -5.39
N GLN A 168 -0.48 -2.65 -6.14
CA GLN A 168 0.12 -1.59 -6.97
C GLN A 168 0.80 -0.54 -6.10
N ALA A 169 0.12 -0.05 -5.06
CA ALA A 169 0.70 0.91 -4.14
C ALA A 169 1.94 0.36 -3.40
N GLN A 170 1.95 -0.93 -3.10
CA GLN A 170 3.12 -1.60 -2.52
C GLN A 170 4.30 -1.62 -3.51
N LYS A 171 4.03 -1.92 -4.78
CA LYS A 171 5.05 -1.89 -5.83
C LYS A 171 5.61 -0.49 -6.01
N ASP A 172 4.74 0.51 -6.13
CA ASP A 172 5.13 1.91 -6.30
C ASP A 172 6.03 2.39 -5.14
N PHE A 173 5.72 1.97 -3.91
CA PHE A 173 6.54 2.26 -2.75
C PHE A 173 7.95 1.66 -2.86
N PHE A 174 8.09 0.40 -3.27
CA PHE A 174 9.40 -0.23 -3.44
C PHE A 174 10.20 0.40 -4.57
N ASP A 175 9.55 0.68 -5.70
CA ASP A 175 10.18 1.36 -6.85
C ASP A 175 10.70 2.76 -6.44
N GLU A 176 9.95 3.49 -5.61
CA GLU A 176 10.39 4.78 -5.07
C GLU A 176 11.57 4.64 -4.10
N GLN A 177 11.57 3.61 -3.25
CA GLN A 177 12.69 3.34 -2.35
C GLN A 177 13.97 2.97 -3.12
N GLU A 178 13.86 2.19 -4.19
CA GLU A 178 14.99 1.86 -5.04
C GLU A 178 15.56 3.10 -5.74
N LYS A 179 14.70 3.98 -6.27
CA LYS A 179 15.12 5.26 -6.85
C LYS A 179 15.86 6.13 -5.83
N LYS A 180 15.31 6.29 -4.63
CA LYS A 180 15.97 7.04 -3.56
C LYS A 180 17.33 6.45 -3.16
N LYS A 181 17.46 5.11 -3.14
CA LYS A 181 18.75 4.44 -2.89
C LYS A 181 19.74 4.68 -4.03
N ALA A 182 19.30 4.63 -5.28
CA ALA A 182 20.13 4.90 -6.45
C ALA A 182 20.63 6.36 -6.45
N GLU A 183 19.74 7.32 -6.20
CA GLU A 183 20.10 8.74 -6.09
C GLU A 183 21.10 9.02 -4.95
N LYS A 184 20.93 8.37 -3.79
CA LYS A 184 21.90 8.48 -2.70
C LYS A 184 23.28 7.96 -3.10
N LYS A 185 23.33 6.78 -3.72
CA LYS A 185 24.59 6.20 -4.20
C LYS A 185 25.27 7.09 -5.26
N GLN A 186 24.47 7.71 -6.12
CA GLN A 186 25.02 8.63 -7.13
C GLN A 186 25.58 9.89 -6.48
N LYS A 187 24.87 10.50 -5.53
CA LYS A 187 25.36 11.65 -4.76
C LYS A 187 26.60 11.33 -3.94
N GLU A 188 26.69 10.14 -3.38
CA GLU A 188 27.89 9.69 -2.66
C GLU A 188 29.09 9.56 -3.60
N LYS A 189 28.90 8.99 -4.80
CA LYS A 189 29.95 8.91 -5.82
C LYS A 189 30.39 10.29 -6.28
N GLU A 190 29.47 11.19 -6.61
CA GLU A 190 29.77 12.56 -6.99
C GLU A 190 30.54 13.32 -5.88
N LEU A 191 30.21 13.07 -4.64
CA LEU A 191 30.89 13.66 -3.49
C LEU A 191 32.34 13.10 -3.34
N GLU A 192 32.50 11.78 -3.55
CA GLU A 192 33.82 11.16 -3.54
C GLU A 192 34.69 11.66 -4.69
N GLU A 193 34.17 11.76 -5.91
CA GLU A 193 34.87 12.30 -7.08
C GLU A 193 35.27 13.76 -6.85
N ARG A 194 34.38 14.57 -6.26
CA ARG A 194 34.72 15.96 -5.88
C ARG A 194 35.85 16.01 -4.86
N LYS A 195 35.82 15.17 -3.84
CA LYS A 195 36.86 15.10 -2.82
C LYS A 195 38.21 14.65 -3.41
N GLN A 196 38.19 13.70 -4.37
CA GLN A 196 39.37 13.27 -5.07
C GLN A 196 39.95 14.39 -5.97
N ALA A 197 39.10 15.03 -6.77
CA ALA A 197 39.48 16.15 -7.59
C ALA A 197 40.06 17.33 -6.78
N GLU A 198 39.49 17.63 -5.60
CA GLU A 198 39.99 18.65 -4.69
C GLU A 198 41.34 18.27 -4.10
N LYS A 199 41.56 17.00 -3.74
CA LYS A 199 42.87 16.51 -3.29
C LYS A 199 43.93 16.63 -4.37
N GLU A 200 43.60 16.19 -5.60
CA GLU A 200 44.50 16.29 -6.76
C GLU A 200 44.84 17.76 -7.08
N ALA A 201 43.84 18.63 -7.06
CA ALA A 201 44.06 20.07 -7.27
C ALA A 201 44.95 20.68 -6.18
N ARG A 202 44.80 20.23 -4.93
CA ARG A 202 45.63 20.66 -3.79
C ARG A 202 47.05 20.15 -3.90
N GLU A 203 47.26 18.91 -4.31
CA GLU A 203 48.58 18.34 -4.56
C GLU A 203 49.30 19.03 -5.73
N ASN A 204 48.59 19.33 -6.82
CA ASN A 204 49.12 20.05 -7.95
C ASN A 204 49.54 21.47 -7.56
N ARG A 205 48.73 22.22 -6.81
CA ARG A 205 49.09 23.54 -6.27
C ARG A 205 50.33 23.47 -5.36
N MET A 206 50.45 22.42 -4.53
CA MET A 206 51.62 22.23 -3.70
C MET A 206 52.89 21.91 -4.53
N LYS A 207 52.76 21.14 -5.61
CA LYS A 207 53.87 20.86 -6.55
C LYS A 207 54.29 22.13 -7.29
N GLU A 208 53.34 22.93 -7.77
CA GLU A 208 53.60 24.20 -8.40
C GLU A 208 54.28 25.21 -7.46
N ALA A 209 53.76 25.30 -6.20
CA ALA A 209 54.38 26.15 -5.20
C ALA A 209 55.81 25.74 -4.86
N LYS A 210 56.09 24.43 -4.74
CA LYS A 210 57.46 23.92 -4.53
C LYS A 210 58.35 24.16 -5.74
N ALA A 211 57.84 24.02 -6.96
CA ALA A 211 58.59 24.31 -8.19
C ALA A 211 58.93 25.81 -8.30
N LEU A 212 58.00 26.68 -7.93
CA LEU A 212 58.22 28.13 -7.88
C LEU A 212 59.20 28.53 -6.80
N GLU A 213 59.23 27.88 -5.67
CA GLU A 213 60.18 28.10 -4.57
C GLU A 213 61.59 27.61 -4.94
N ALA A 214 61.67 26.45 -5.63
CA ALA A 214 62.93 25.96 -6.17
C ALA A 214 63.52 26.89 -7.29
N ALA A 215 62.69 27.40 -8.19
CA ALA A 215 63.04 28.36 -9.19
C ALA A 215 63.59 29.70 -8.62
N LYS A 216 62.91 30.19 -7.55
CA LYS A 216 63.34 31.37 -6.78
C LYS A 216 64.66 31.14 -6.04
N ALA A 217 64.84 29.91 -5.49
CA ALA A 217 66.12 29.55 -4.86
C ALA A 217 67.26 29.45 -5.83
N GLU A 218 67.05 28.96 -7.07
CA GLU A 218 68.06 28.99 -8.16
C GLU A 218 68.33 30.39 -8.63
N GLU A 219 67.35 31.28 -8.70
CA GLU A 219 67.53 32.67 -9.07
C GLU A 219 68.29 33.46 -8.00
N THR A 220 68.01 33.22 -6.72
CA THR A 220 68.80 33.82 -5.61
C THR A 220 70.20 33.30 -5.52
N THR A 221 70.47 32.02 -5.84
CA THR A 221 71.85 31.50 -5.91
C THR A 221 72.60 32.11 -7.08
N LYS A 222 71.97 32.29 -8.23
CA LYS A 222 72.60 32.98 -9.40
C LYS A 222 72.85 34.46 -9.12
N VAL A 223 71.98 35.15 -8.39
CA VAL A 223 72.18 36.55 -7.97
C VAL A 223 73.26 36.64 -6.92
N GLN A 224 73.35 35.71 -5.97
CA GLN A 224 74.44 35.67 -4.99
C GLN A 224 75.82 35.31 -5.59
N GLU A 225 75.85 34.46 -6.65
CA GLU A 225 77.07 34.23 -7.43
C GLU A 225 77.49 35.47 -8.26
N ALA A 226 76.50 36.20 -8.80
CA ALA A 226 76.76 37.45 -9.52
C ALA A 226 77.15 38.57 -8.58
N GLU A 227 76.64 38.67 -7.35
CA GLU A 227 77.06 39.64 -6.37
C GLU A 227 78.42 39.31 -5.74
N LYS A 228 78.81 38.03 -5.61
CA LYS A 228 80.14 37.67 -5.17
C LYS A 228 81.24 38.01 -6.18
N THR A 229 80.88 38.18 -7.41
CA THR A 229 81.81 38.69 -8.46
C THR A 229 81.86 40.22 -8.59
N ALA A 230 80.84 40.93 -7.96
CA ALA A 230 80.80 42.41 -8.02
C ALA A 230 81.20 43.08 -6.72
N HIS A 231 81.46 42.37 -5.60
CA HIS A 231 81.88 42.94 -4.33
C HIS A 231 83.34 42.66 -4.03
N GLN A 232 84.19 43.10 -4.99
CA GLN A 232 85.57 43.47 -4.67
C GLN A 232 85.77 44.91 -4.98
N GLU A 233 84.91 45.82 -4.59
CA GLU A 233 85.21 47.25 -4.48
C GLU A 233 84.14 47.98 -3.68
N GLU A 234 84.67 48.62 -2.70
CA GLU A 234 84.14 49.80 -1.99
C GLU A 234 83.30 49.66 -0.70
N VAL A 235 83.96 50.02 0.34
CA VAL A 235 83.72 50.30 1.73
C VAL A 235 82.88 51.56 1.87
N ILE A 236 82.05 51.60 2.93
CA ILE A 236 81.77 52.70 3.86
C ILE A 236 80.29 52.78 4.24
N ALA A 237 80.10 52.68 5.52
CA ALA A 237 78.88 52.79 6.33
C ALA A 237 78.28 54.23 6.36
N PRO A 238 77.36 54.66 7.23
CA PRO A 238 76.39 53.92 8.10
C PRO A 238 74.96 54.57 8.28
N GLU A 239 74.19 53.93 9.14
CA GLU A 239 73.18 54.52 10.09
C GLU A 239 71.79 54.94 9.60
N LYS A 240 70.81 54.42 10.19
CA LYS A 240 69.86 54.79 11.24
C LYS A 240 68.39 54.53 10.93
N GLU A 241 67.77 53.80 11.87
CA GLU A 241 66.65 54.08 12.71
C GLU A 241 65.20 53.96 12.18
N THR A 242 64.49 53.09 12.88
CA THR A 242 63.19 53.18 13.63
C THR A 242 61.87 53.02 12.89
N GLY A 243 61.09 52.18 13.50
CA GLY A 243 59.65 52.28 13.50
C GLY A 243 58.84 51.02 13.59
N GLU A 244 58.60 50.54 14.80
CA GLU A 244 57.52 49.63 15.25
C GLU A 244 56.20 50.39 15.31
N PRO A 245 55.11 49.76 15.72
CA PRO A 245 54.24 48.72 15.14
C PRO A 245 52.77 49.18 15.03
N ALA A 246 51.91 48.37 14.46
CA ALA A 246 50.48 48.46 14.77
C ALA A 246 49.74 47.12 14.57
N GLU A 247 49.24 46.65 15.68
CA GLU A 247 48.15 45.66 15.80
C GLU A 247 46.92 46.07 14.98
N VAL A 248 46.07 45.10 14.68
CA VAL A 248 44.61 45.11 14.81
C VAL A 248 44.03 43.86 14.19
N SER A 249 43.46 43.06 14.96
CA SER A 249 42.10 42.67 15.35
C SER A 249 41.56 41.47 14.62
N LYS A 250 41.23 40.53 15.46
CA LYS A 250 40.33 39.38 15.26
C LYS A 250 38.90 39.82 15.02
N GLU A 251 38.21 39.27 14.02
CA GLU A 251 36.76 39.17 14.04
C GLU A 251 36.32 37.77 13.68
N THR A 252 35.56 37.19 14.60
CA THR A 252 34.84 35.96 14.52
C THR A 252 33.39 36.31 14.12
N PRO A 253 32.76 35.59 13.17
CA PRO A 253 31.30 35.68 13.05
C PRO A 253 30.62 34.50 13.74
N GLN A 254 29.63 34.89 14.56
CA GLN A 254 28.69 34.07 15.28
C GLN A 254 27.74 33.31 14.39
N VAL A 255 27.34 32.12 14.87
CA VAL A 255 26.24 31.26 14.40
C VAL A 255 24.92 31.74 14.97
N PRO A 256 23.82 31.82 14.25
CA PRO A 256 22.51 31.97 14.87
C PRO A 256 21.86 30.57 15.09
N GLU A 257 21.48 30.37 16.30
CA GLU A 257 20.63 29.38 16.89
C GLU A 257 19.18 29.64 16.43
N GLU A 258 18.51 28.71 15.79
CA GLU A 258 17.07 28.79 15.55
C GLU A 258 16.29 27.83 16.44
N ALA A 259 15.30 28.45 17.06
CA ALA A 259 14.46 27.98 18.12
C ALA A 259 13.49 26.87 17.68
N VAL A 260 13.35 25.88 18.56
CA VAL A 260 12.25 24.95 18.69
C VAL A 260 10.99 25.70 19.12
N THR A 261 9.90 25.52 18.38
CA THR A 261 8.55 25.76 18.92
C THR A 261 7.67 24.55 18.63
N GLU A 262 7.28 23.91 19.73
CA GLU A 262 6.15 22.98 19.84
C GLU A 262 4.83 23.69 19.46
N LYS A 263 4.02 22.97 18.69
CA LYS A 263 2.57 22.86 18.92
C LYS A 263 2.02 21.60 18.24
#